data_6785d508053f5e5774fa9f98ab5d86af
#
_entry.id   6785d508053f5e5774fa9f98ab5d86af
#
_cell.length_a   1.000
_cell.length_b   1.000
_cell.length_c   1.000
_cell.angle_alpha   90.00
_cell.angle_beta   90.00
_cell.angle_gamma   90.00
#
_symmetry.space_group_name_H-M   'P 1'
#
loop_
_entity.id
_entity.type
_entity.pdbx_description
1 polymer ?
#
loop_
_entity_poly.entity_id
_entity_poly.type
_entity_poly.pdbx_seq_one_letter_code
_entity_poly.pdbx_strand_id
1 'polypeptide(L)'
;MKTSRLAALAAVLVATGVSTPCALLAQSSNSSNSTNPSIPVGNITAFPLIVQPGTRPQLTWNIAYPSVVQDVIDIEGPGTIVPTEELCVEVRVLGAGVTVSSNNSSNYQFVPTEAQLSYDGGSYSRIFYGSNNDVKPSKVVYKATVLAGKKLRFGGRYYYNKKWGPYFNSQSGTLNVRTLVNGETPPTTYPLHNAPTLESFLRPYLDSQGRVKIGPMDVIVFMELTHSDSQRNDSGYDLQDMVLLATFCTKNNNGHGNNVDGVDSSNPGNAPFTDSDPNVDDER
;
A
#
# COMPACT_ATOMS: atom_id res chain seq x y z
N MET A 1 10.87 62.18 57.78
CA MET A 1 10.97 60.82 58.37
C MET A 1 9.72 60.06 57.98
N LYS A 2 9.79 59.17 57.05
CA LYS A 2 8.70 58.25 56.68
C LYS A 2 9.24 56.83 56.67
N THR A 3 8.81 56.05 57.58
CA THR A 3 9.16 54.64 57.72
C THR A 3 8.24 53.81 56.82
N SER A 4 8.82 53.12 55.87
CA SER A 4 8.14 52.14 55.03
C SER A 4 8.22 50.76 55.68
N ARG A 5 7.06 50.13 55.88
CA ARG A 5 6.94 48.73 56.32
C ARG A 5 7.00 47.79 55.12
N LEU A 6 7.97 46.87 55.12
CA LEU A 6 8.02 45.72 54.19
C LEU A 6 7.00 44.70 54.69
N ALA A 7 6.08 44.33 53.82
CA ALA A 7 5.22 43.16 53.97
C ALA A 7 5.87 41.97 53.26
N ALA A 8 6.21 40.93 53.97
CA ALA A 8 6.69 39.68 53.43
C ALA A 8 5.49 38.83 52.94
N LEU A 9 5.45 38.54 51.67
CA LEU A 9 4.49 37.62 51.08
C LEU A 9 5.10 36.23 51.05
N ALA A 10 4.56 35.30 51.85
CA ALA A 10 4.92 33.90 51.81
C ALA A 10 4.18 33.22 50.63
N ALA A 11 4.91 32.80 49.61
CA ALA A 11 4.37 32.00 48.53
C ALA A 11 4.37 30.52 48.93
N VAL A 12 3.19 29.95 49.08
CA VAL A 12 2.98 28.50 49.23
C VAL A 12 3.08 27.86 47.86
N LEU A 13 4.13 27.12 47.61
CA LEU A 13 4.30 26.29 46.39
C LEU A 13 3.49 25.01 46.60
N VAL A 14 2.34 24.91 45.95
CA VAL A 14 1.61 23.64 45.81
C VAL A 14 2.23 22.91 44.64
N ALA A 15 3.04 21.90 44.92
CA ALA A 15 3.54 20.98 43.90
C ALA A 15 2.41 20.02 43.47
N THR A 16 1.72 20.34 42.39
CA THR A 16 0.88 19.37 41.73
C THR A 16 1.74 18.40 40.94
N GLY A 17 1.92 17.21 41.49
CA GLY A 17 2.58 16.11 40.80
C GLY A 17 1.76 15.67 39.58
N VAL A 18 2.14 16.14 38.41
CA VAL A 18 1.65 15.60 37.15
C VAL A 18 2.38 14.28 36.94
N SER A 19 1.72 13.18 37.29
CA SER A 19 2.17 11.84 36.86
C SER A 19 1.95 11.70 35.36
N THR A 20 3.04 11.93 34.59
CA THR A 20 3.06 11.53 33.18
C THR A 20 2.94 10.01 33.12
N PRO A 21 1.98 9.45 32.37
CA PRO A 21 1.94 8.02 32.11
C PRO A 21 3.22 7.66 31.37
N CYS A 22 4.03 6.80 31.99
CA CYS A 22 5.18 6.19 31.35
C CYS A 22 4.62 5.28 30.23
N ALA A 23 4.59 5.76 29.00
CA ALA A 23 4.37 4.90 27.84
C ALA A 23 5.60 3.99 27.75
N LEU A 24 5.43 2.72 28.12
CA LEU A 24 6.38 1.68 27.76
C LEU A 24 6.34 1.57 26.22
N LEU A 25 7.24 2.30 25.57
CA LEU A 25 7.63 2.00 24.21
C LEU A 25 8.37 0.68 24.26
N ALA A 26 7.73 -0.40 23.85
CA ALA A 26 8.44 -1.62 23.51
C ALA A 26 9.38 -1.23 22.36
N GLN A 27 10.64 -0.98 22.65
CA GLN A 27 11.67 -0.88 21.62
C GLN A 27 11.82 -2.28 21.01
N SER A 28 11.23 -2.46 19.84
CA SER A 28 11.61 -3.52 18.94
C SER A 28 13.08 -3.30 18.59
N SER A 29 13.93 -4.20 19.03
CA SER A 29 15.32 -4.25 18.58
C SER A 29 15.29 -4.55 17.09
N ASN A 30 15.65 -3.57 16.28
CA ASN A 30 15.89 -3.77 14.86
C ASN A 30 17.03 -4.75 14.66
N SER A 31 16.71 -6.03 14.53
CA SER A 31 17.62 -6.93 13.86
C SER A 31 17.36 -6.74 12.35
N SER A 32 18.35 -6.21 11.66
CA SER A 32 18.35 -5.83 10.25
C SER A 32 18.27 -6.99 9.25
N ASN A 33 17.57 -8.07 9.58
CA ASN A 33 17.33 -9.22 8.70
C ASN A 33 15.95 -9.85 8.88
N SER A 34 14.98 -9.10 9.38
CA SER A 34 13.61 -9.61 9.48
C SER A 34 12.88 -9.35 8.17
N THR A 35 12.89 -10.32 7.28
CA THR A 35 11.92 -10.46 6.17
C THR A 35 10.52 -10.82 6.69
N ASN A 36 10.30 -10.71 7.97
CA ASN A 36 9.03 -11.02 8.60
C ASN A 36 8.06 -9.88 8.30
N PRO A 37 6.97 -10.13 7.54
CA PRO A 37 5.97 -9.11 7.32
C PRO A 37 5.40 -8.74 8.67
N SER A 38 5.80 -7.56 9.13
CA SER A 38 5.03 -6.80 10.07
C SER A 38 4.66 -7.52 11.38
N ILE A 39 5.51 -7.41 12.35
CA ILE A 39 5.00 -7.42 13.72
C ILE A 39 3.88 -6.37 13.75
N PRO A 40 2.62 -6.76 13.98
CA PRO A 40 1.55 -5.80 14.07
C PRO A 40 1.89 -4.78 15.16
N VAL A 41 1.84 -3.50 14.80
CA VAL A 41 1.99 -2.42 15.77
C VAL A 41 0.62 -1.97 16.22
N GLY A 42 0.43 -1.86 17.53
CA GLY A 42 -0.87 -1.47 18.06
C GLY A 42 -0.85 -1.36 19.57
N ASN A 43 -2.01 -1.00 20.11
CA ASN A 43 -2.21 -0.93 21.54
C ASN A 43 -3.47 -1.72 21.93
N ILE A 44 -3.42 -2.31 23.12
CA ILE A 44 -4.57 -2.89 23.81
C ILE A 44 -4.89 -1.95 24.96
N THR A 45 -6.15 -1.53 25.03
CA THR A 45 -6.66 -0.74 26.14
C THR A 45 -7.69 -1.57 26.90
N ALA A 46 -7.49 -1.71 28.20
CA ALA A 46 -8.46 -2.33 29.11
C ALA A 46 -9.22 -1.23 29.86
N PHE A 47 -10.52 -1.33 29.93
CA PHE A 47 -11.34 -0.46 30.74
C PHE A 47 -12.29 -1.29 31.63
N PRO A 48 -12.35 -1.05 32.95
CA PRO A 48 -11.54 -0.10 33.70
C PRO A 48 -10.08 -0.54 33.84
N LEU A 49 -9.16 0.41 34.07
CA LEU A 49 -7.73 0.16 34.27
C LEU A 49 -7.44 -0.68 35.54
N ILE A 50 -8.33 -0.62 36.51
CA ILE A 50 -8.27 -1.45 37.71
C ILE A 50 -9.45 -2.43 37.66
N VAL A 51 -9.16 -3.71 37.52
CA VAL A 51 -10.14 -4.77 37.47
C VAL A 51 -10.35 -5.30 38.88
N GLN A 52 -11.58 -5.16 39.38
CA GLN A 52 -11.98 -5.77 40.66
C GLN A 52 -12.51 -7.19 40.45
N PRO A 53 -12.43 -8.07 41.44
CA PRO A 53 -13.04 -9.42 41.36
C PRO A 53 -14.52 -9.33 41.00
N GLY A 54 -14.93 -10.10 40.00
CA GLY A 54 -16.32 -10.12 39.51
C GLY A 54 -16.63 -9.10 38.41
N THR A 55 -15.71 -8.21 38.03
CA THR A 55 -15.87 -7.33 36.89
C THR A 55 -15.35 -7.98 35.60
N ARG A 56 -15.98 -7.62 34.46
CA ARG A 56 -15.48 -8.02 33.11
C ARG A 56 -14.89 -6.80 32.45
N PRO A 57 -13.54 -6.72 32.30
CA PRO A 57 -12.95 -5.60 31.59
C PRO A 57 -13.33 -5.64 30.11
N GLN A 58 -13.60 -4.49 29.56
CA GLN A 58 -13.70 -4.32 28.11
C GLN A 58 -12.29 -4.11 27.55
N LEU A 59 -11.92 -4.95 26.60
CA LEU A 59 -10.66 -4.81 25.88
C LEU A 59 -10.95 -4.18 24.51
N THR A 60 -10.19 -3.13 24.21
CA THR A 60 -10.20 -2.52 22.89
C THR A 60 -8.80 -2.61 22.32
N TRP A 61 -8.67 -3.06 21.11
CA TRP A 61 -7.39 -3.09 20.40
C TRP A 61 -7.42 -2.24 19.16
N ASN A 62 -6.31 -1.59 18.91
CA ASN A 62 -6.01 -0.97 17.64
C ASN A 62 -4.73 -1.61 17.12
N ILE A 63 -4.84 -2.46 16.11
CA ILE A 63 -3.73 -3.18 15.49
C ILE A 63 -3.60 -2.67 14.06
N ALA A 64 -2.43 -2.14 13.74
CA ALA A 64 -2.04 -1.74 12.40
C ALA A 64 -0.90 -2.62 11.90
N TYR A 65 -0.95 -2.99 10.64
CA TYR A 65 0.14 -3.68 9.95
C TYR A 65 0.82 -2.64 9.06
N PRO A 66 2.05 -2.20 9.39
CA PRO A 66 2.78 -1.30 8.52
C PRO A 66 3.01 -1.95 7.15
N SER A 67 3.15 -1.14 6.12
CA SER A 67 3.49 -1.63 4.80
C SER A 67 4.94 -2.05 4.79
N VAL A 68 5.21 -3.34 4.67
CA VAL A 68 6.57 -3.86 4.55
C VAL A 68 7.12 -3.71 3.14
N VAL A 69 6.27 -3.41 2.15
CA VAL A 69 6.72 -3.19 0.77
C VAL A 69 7.70 -2.03 0.69
N GLN A 70 7.53 -1.01 1.51
CA GLN A 70 8.42 0.16 1.58
C GLN A 70 9.81 -0.15 2.17
N ASP A 71 9.99 -1.30 2.81
CA ASP A 71 11.29 -1.76 3.28
C ASP A 71 12.11 -2.40 2.16
N VAL A 72 11.45 -2.88 1.10
CA VAL A 72 12.06 -3.65 0.02
C VAL A 72 11.90 -3.03 -1.38
N ILE A 73 11.19 -1.91 -1.48
CA ILE A 73 11.10 -1.09 -2.70
C ILE A 73 11.21 0.39 -2.39
N ASP A 74 11.77 1.14 -3.35
CA ASP A 74 11.67 2.59 -3.42
C ASP A 74 10.66 2.99 -4.51
N ILE A 75 9.97 4.11 -4.30
CA ILE A 75 9.11 4.72 -5.31
C ILE A 75 9.78 6.00 -5.78
N GLU A 76 10.31 5.97 -7.00
CA GLU A 76 10.94 7.13 -7.64
C GLU A 76 9.91 7.90 -8.47
N GLY A 77 9.77 9.19 -8.16
CA GLY A 77 8.77 10.01 -8.81
C GLY A 77 7.35 9.45 -8.62
N PRO A 78 6.41 9.78 -9.49
CA PRO A 78 5.01 9.42 -9.23
C PRO A 78 4.65 7.95 -9.46
N GLY A 79 5.46 7.17 -10.20
CA GLY A 79 5.02 5.83 -10.60
C GLY A 79 6.10 4.86 -11.06
N THR A 80 7.38 5.08 -10.72
CA THR A 80 8.47 4.13 -10.96
C THR A 80 8.77 3.38 -9.67
N ILE A 81 8.76 2.05 -9.73
CA ILE A 81 9.07 1.19 -8.58
C ILE A 81 10.47 0.60 -8.77
N VAL A 82 11.28 0.68 -7.72
CA VAL A 82 12.67 0.21 -7.71
C VAL A 82 12.86 -0.76 -6.55
N PRO A 83 12.98 -2.07 -6.77
CA PRO A 83 13.31 -3.02 -5.73
C PRO A 83 14.68 -2.73 -5.12
N THR A 84 14.80 -2.86 -3.79
CA THR A 84 16.08 -2.75 -3.06
C THR A 84 16.79 -4.10 -2.95
N GLU A 85 16.06 -5.18 -3.18
CA GLU A 85 16.54 -6.56 -3.21
C GLU A 85 15.90 -7.34 -4.37
N GLU A 86 16.27 -8.60 -4.56
CA GLU A 86 15.64 -9.47 -5.56
C GLU A 86 14.25 -9.91 -5.06
N LEU A 87 13.21 -9.55 -5.82
CA LEU A 87 11.82 -9.85 -5.50
C LEU A 87 11.15 -10.60 -6.64
N CYS A 88 10.10 -11.35 -6.37
CA CYS A 88 9.11 -11.66 -7.39
C CYS A 88 8.08 -10.53 -7.46
N VAL A 89 7.43 -10.36 -8.61
CA VAL A 89 6.28 -9.45 -8.78
C VAL A 89 5.19 -10.12 -9.59
N GLU A 90 3.95 -9.95 -9.13
CA GLU A 90 2.74 -10.29 -9.87
C GLU A 90 1.89 -9.04 -10.03
N VAL A 91 1.42 -8.80 -11.26
CA VAL A 91 0.54 -7.65 -11.56
C VAL A 91 -0.85 -8.14 -11.97
N ARG A 92 -1.87 -7.49 -11.43
CA ARG A 92 -3.30 -7.71 -11.72
C ARG A 92 -3.94 -6.40 -12.15
N VAL A 93 -4.98 -6.46 -12.96
CA VAL A 93 -5.80 -5.30 -13.35
C VAL A 93 -7.01 -5.24 -12.44
N LEU A 94 -7.23 -4.11 -11.78
CA LEU A 94 -8.38 -3.85 -10.92
C LEU A 94 -9.48 -3.08 -11.65
N GLY A 95 -9.11 -2.24 -12.62
CA GLY A 95 -10.04 -1.43 -13.39
C GLY A 95 -9.42 -0.87 -14.67
N ALA A 96 -10.27 -0.63 -15.67
CA ALA A 96 -9.94 0.03 -16.94
C ALA A 96 -11.07 1.02 -17.27
N GLY A 97 -10.99 2.21 -16.69
CA GLY A 97 -12.09 3.14 -16.50
C GLY A 97 -12.32 4.14 -17.65
N VAL A 98 -11.52 4.12 -18.71
CA VAL A 98 -11.72 5.06 -19.83
C VAL A 98 -13.12 4.93 -20.42
N THR A 99 -13.85 6.04 -20.41
CA THR A 99 -15.23 6.10 -20.91
C THR A 99 -15.39 7.12 -22.03
N VAL A 100 -16.35 6.86 -22.88
CA VAL A 100 -16.85 7.83 -23.87
C VAL A 100 -18.36 7.93 -23.74
N SER A 101 -18.89 9.12 -23.94
CA SER A 101 -20.33 9.34 -23.98
C SER A 101 -20.74 9.86 -25.34
N SER A 102 -21.89 9.46 -25.79
CA SER A 102 -22.52 10.04 -26.98
C SER A 102 -23.47 11.15 -26.57
N ASN A 103 -23.23 12.38 -27.06
CA ASN A 103 -24.19 13.50 -27.01
C ASN A 103 -24.72 13.87 -25.62
N ASN A 104 -23.84 14.24 -24.67
CA ASN A 104 -24.23 14.73 -23.33
C ASN A 104 -25.18 13.80 -22.55
N SER A 105 -25.24 12.54 -22.91
CA SER A 105 -26.10 11.59 -22.20
C SER A 105 -25.43 11.08 -20.94
N SER A 106 -26.25 10.73 -19.96
CA SER A 106 -25.80 9.99 -18.77
C SER A 106 -25.26 8.58 -19.11
N ASN A 107 -25.42 8.16 -20.39
CA ASN A 107 -24.97 6.88 -20.86
C ASN A 107 -23.52 7.01 -21.34
N TYR A 108 -22.65 6.22 -20.76
CA TYR A 108 -21.26 6.06 -21.16
C TYR A 108 -21.00 4.61 -21.57
N GLN A 109 -19.96 4.41 -22.35
CA GLN A 109 -19.41 3.07 -22.61
C GLN A 109 -17.92 3.04 -22.30
N PHE A 110 -17.46 1.93 -21.74
CA PHE A 110 -16.02 1.69 -21.58
C PHE A 110 -15.39 1.40 -22.94
N VAL A 111 -14.22 1.97 -23.17
CA VAL A 111 -13.43 1.73 -24.39
C VAL A 111 -12.19 0.90 -24.07
N PRO A 112 -11.66 0.17 -25.04
CA PRO A 112 -10.45 -0.62 -24.85
C PRO A 112 -9.27 0.26 -24.41
N THR A 113 -8.61 -0.18 -23.35
CA THR A 113 -7.47 0.48 -22.73
C THR A 113 -6.33 -0.51 -22.66
N GLU A 114 -5.11 -0.04 -22.91
CA GLU A 114 -3.89 -0.82 -22.88
C GLU A 114 -3.04 -0.43 -21.68
N ALA A 115 -2.67 -1.42 -20.87
CA ALA A 115 -1.61 -1.27 -19.87
C ALA A 115 -0.33 -1.91 -20.38
N GLN A 116 0.77 -1.23 -20.18
CA GLN A 116 2.11 -1.68 -20.54
C GLN A 116 3.05 -1.58 -19.34
N LEU A 117 4.08 -2.42 -19.35
CA LEU A 117 5.14 -2.44 -18.35
C LEU A 117 6.50 -2.46 -19.06
N SER A 118 7.43 -1.67 -18.53
CA SER A 118 8.86 -1.70 -18.89
C SER A 118 9.66 -2.12 -17.67
N TYR A 119 10.63 -3.00 -17.87
CA TYR A 119 11.58 -3.44 -16.87
C TYR A 119 12.99 -3.07 -17.28
N ASP A 120 13.75 -2.48 -16.36
CA ASP A 120 15.16 -2.09 -16.49
C ASP A 120 15.49 -1.29 -17.75
N GLY A 121 14.61 -0.37 -18.13
CA GLY A 121 14.79 0.47 -19.33
C GLY A 121 14.50 -0.24 -20.65
N GLY A 122 14.05 -1.49 -20.62
CA GLY A 122 13.56 -2.18 -21.81
C GLY A 122 12.30 -1.54 -22.40
N SER A 123 11.93 -1.99 -23.59
CA SER A 123 10.73 -1.53 -24.27
C SER A 123 9.48 -1.82 -23.43
N TYR A 124 8.50 -0.92 -23.50
CA TYR A 124 7.20 -1.14 -22.90
C TYR A 124 6.47 -2.29 -23.62
N SER A 125 6.13 -3.32 -22.88
CA SER A 125 5.39 -4.48 -23.36
C SER A 125 3.97 -4.49 -22.82
N ARG A 126 3.02 -4.83 -23.66
CA ARG A 126 1.61 -4.92 -23.28
C ARG A 126 1.41 -6.04 -22.26
N ILE A 127 0.80 -5.70 -21.12
CA ILE A 127 0.37 -6.66 -20.09
C ILE A 127 -1.14 -6.83 -20.05
N PHE A 128 -1.90 -5.83 -20.52
CA PHE A 128 -3.36 -5.90 -20.64
C PHE A 128 -3.84 -5.11 -21.85
N TYR A 129 -4.94 -5.56 -22.44
CA TYR A 129 -5.72 -4.83 -23.45
C TYR A 129 -7.17 -5.28 -23.35
N GLY A 130 -8.07 -4.35 -23.12
CA GLY A 130 -9.52 -4.59 -23.01
C GLY A 130 -10.24 -3.39 -22.42
N SER A 131 -11.55 -3.46 -22.36
CA SER A 131 -12.38 -2.52 -21.63
C SER A 131 -12.53 -2.94 -20.16
N ASN A 132 -13.22 -2.15 -19.36
CA ASN A 132 -13.49 -2.54 -17.97
C ASN A 132 -14.29 -3.86 -17.86
N ASN A 133 -15.07 -4.21 -18.86
CA ASN A 133 -15.83 -5.46 -18.92
C ASN A 133 -14.93 -6.71 -19.07
N ASP A 134 -13.70 -6.51 -19.54
CA ASP A 134 -12.70 -7.58 -19.72
C ASP A 134 -11.80 -7.75 -18.49
N VAL A 135 -11.91 -6.88 -17.50
CA VAL A 135 -11.12 -6.91 -16.27
C VAL A 135 -11.50 -8.10 -15.40
N LYS A 136 -10.49 -8.86 -14.99
CA LYS A 136 -10.61 -9.98 -14.04
C LYS A 136 -9.60 -9.78 -12.93
N PRO A 137 -9.96 -9.17 -11.78
CA PRO A 137 -9.02 -8.79 -10.73
C PRO A 137 -8.21 -9.95 -10.13
N SER A 138 -8.73 -11.19 -10.22
CA SER A 138 -7.99 -12.38 -9.77
C SER A 138 -6.93 -12.86 -10.77
N LYS A 139 -6.96 -12.38 -12.03
CA LYS A 139 -6.03 -12.83 -13.07
C LYS A 139 -4.71 -12.09 -12.98
N VAL A 140 -3.60 -12.82 -12.82
CA VAL A 140 -2.26 -12.30 -13.00
C VAL A 140 -2.01 -12.05 -14.50
N VAL A 141 -1.70 -10.81 -14.86
CA VAL A 141 -1.43 -10.39 -16.24
C VAL A 141 0.08 -10.28 -16.51
N TYR A 142 0.90 -10.17 -15.47
CA TYR A 142 2.35 -10.16 -15.56
C TYR A 142 2.94 -10.81 -14.30
N LYS A 143 4.01 -11.60 -14.51
CA LYS A 143 4.77 -12.22 -13.43
C LYS A 143 6.24 -12.29 -13.83
N ALA A 144 7.14 -11.86 -12.95
CA ALA A 144 8.56 -11.91 -13.15
C ALA A 144 9.35 -11.90 -11.83
N THR A 145 10.63 -12.26 -11.90
CA THR A 145 11.62 -11.88 -10.90
C THR A 145 12.20 -10.53 -11.27
N VAL A 146 12.33 -9.64 -10.30
CA VAL A 146 12.88 -8.29 -10.45
C VAL A 146 14.09 -8.15 -9.53
N LEU A 147 15.17 -7.57 -10.05
CA LEU A 147 16.43 -7.47 -9.34
C LEU A 147 16.57 -6.13 -8.64
N ALA A 148 17.38 -6.07 -7.58
CA ALA A 148 17.73 -4.85 -6.87
C ALA A 148 18.20 -3.74 -7.82
N GLY A 149 17.71 -2.52 -7.61
CA GLY A 149 18.05 -1.33 -8.38
C GLY A 149 17.45 -1.29 -9.80
N LYS A 150 16.72 -2.33 -10.23
CA LYS A 150 16.09 -2.38 -11.55
C LYS A 150 14.69 -1.76 -11.52
N LYS A 151 14.41 -0.93 -12.49
CA LYS A 151 13.21 -0.09 -12.50
C LYS A 151 12.04 -0.77 -13.18
N LEU A 152 10.92 -0.86 -12.46
CA LEU A 152 9.62 -1.21 -13.01
C LEU A 152 8.87 0.09 -13.32
N ARG A 153 8.41 0.23 -14.56
CA ARG A 153 7.68 1.38 -15.04
C ARG A 153 6.41 0.95 -15.74
N PHE A 154 5.37 1.72 -15.51
CA PHE A 154 4.06 1.45 -16.06
C PHE A 154 3.68 2.53 -17.07
N GLY A 155 2.83 2.18 -18.01
CA GLY A 155 2.29 3.11 -18.99
C GLY A 155 1.03 2.57 -19.63
N GLY A 156 0.33 3.43 -20.34
CA GLY A 156 -0.92 3.05 -20.97
C GLY A 156 -1.42 4.08 -21.97
N ARG A 157 -2.46 3.68 -22.66
CA ARG A 157 -3.24 4.48 -23.60
C ARG A 157 -4.56 3.79 -23.87
N TYR A 158 -5.53 4.52 -24.43
CA TYR A 158 -6.80 3.94 -24.84
C TYR A 158 -6.91 3.86 -26.37
N TYR A 159 -7.88 3.10 -26.87
CA TYR A 159 -8.18 2.95 -28.30
C TYR A 159 -9.63 3.30 -28.57
N TYR A 160 -9.87 4.34 -29.35
CA TYR A 160 -11.20 4.77 -29.71
C TYR A 160 -11.25 5.31 -31.14
N ASN A 161 -12.36 5.10 -31.85
CA ASN A 161 -12.54 5.52 -33.23
C ASN A 161 -11.37 5.12 -34.16
N LYS A 162 -10.90 3.89 -34.02
CA LYS A 162 -9.77 3.32 -34.81
C LYS A 162 -8.44 4.07 -34.61
N LYS A 163 -8.30 4.79 -33.53
CA LYS A 163 -7.08 5.55 -33.19
C LYS A 163 -6.66 5.28 -31.75
N TRP A 164 -5.36 5.30 -31.52
CA TRP A 164 -4.80 5.34 -30.19
C TRP A 164 -4.87 6.75 -29.63
N GLY A 165 -5.25 6.88 -28.38
CA GLY A 165 -5.12 8.09 -27.60
C GLY A 165 -3.66 8.39 -27.23
N PRO A 166 -3.40 9.47 -26.47
CA PRO A 166 -2.08 9.80 -26.00
C PRO A 166 -1.51 8.63 -25.19
N TYR A 167 -0.17 8.55 -25.15
CA TYR A 167 0.56 7.57 -24.37
C TYR A 167 1.20 8.24 -23.16
N PHE A 168 0.85 7.78 -21.96
CA PHE A 168 1.44 8.23 -20.71
C PHE A 168 2.16 7.08 -20.02
N ASN A 169 3.25 7.39 -19.32
CA ASN A 169 4.01 6.39 -18.59
C ASN A 169 4.77 7.02 -17.41
N SER A 170 5.36 6.19 -16.55
CA SER A 170 6.10 6.61 -15.36
C SER A 170 7.30 7.52 -15.66
N GLN A 171 7.80 7.56 -16.90
CA GLN A 171 8.93 8.40 -17.33
C GLN A 171 8.50 9.77 -17.86
N SER A 172 7.21 9.98 -18.06
CA SER A 172 6.70 11.23 -18.68
C SER A 172 6.92 12.46 -17.81
N GLY A 173 7.41 12.30 -16.58
CA GLY A 173 7.60 13.40 -15.63
C GLY A 173 6.31 14.07 -15.18
N THR A 174 5.18 13.47 -15.49
CA THR A 174 3.83 13.94 -15.19
C THR A 174 3.18 13.09 -14.10
N LEU A 175 2.11 13.61 -13.53
CA LEU A 175 1.34 12.90 -12.52
C LEU A 175 0.29 11.94 -13.11
N ASN A 176 0.41 11.61 -14.39
CA ASN A 176 -0.50 10.68 -15.07
C ASN A 176 -0.35 9.22 -14.63
N VAL A 177 0.78 8.85 -14.07
CA VAL A 177 0.99 7.53 -13.45
C VAL A 177 1.39 7.73 -12.01
N ARG A 178 0.68 7.12 -11.09
CA ARG A 178 0.91 7.24 -9.63
C ARG A 178 0.82 5.91 -8.94
N THR A 179 1.33 5.88 -7.72
CA THR A 179 1.27 4.71 -6.84
C THR A 179 0.60 5.05 -5.52
N LEU A 180 0.05 4.04 -4.86
CA LEU A 180 -0.41 4.08 -3.48
C LEU A 180 0.07 2.80 -2.77
N VAL A 181 0.50 2.96 -1.54
CA VAL A 181 0.82 1.86 -0.63
C VAL A 181 -0.22 1.78 0.49
N ASN A 182 -0.14 0.71 1.27
CA ASN A 182 -1.07 0.47 2.37
C ASN A 182 -1.10 1.66 3.35
N GLY A 183 -2.29 2.10 3.74
CA GLY A 183 -2.51 3.21 4.68
C GLY A 183 -2.59 4.61 4.04
N GLU A 184 -2.22 4.77 2.77
CA GLU A 184 -2.34 6.05 2.07
C GLU A 184 -3.79 6.35 1.67
N THR A 185 -4.09 7.63 1.50
CA THR A 185 -5.42 8.09 1.07
C THR A 185 -5.39 8.34 -0.44
N PRO A 186 -6.28 7.68 -1.21
CA PRO A 186 -6.42 7.97 -2.63
C PRO A 186 -6.78 9.44 -2.89
N PRO A 187 -6.33 10.03 -4.00
CA PRO A 187 -6.77 11.35 -4.38
C PRO A 187 -8.29 11.37 -4.62
N THR A 188 -8.95 12.43 -4.17
CA THR A 188 -10.36 12.65 -4.48
C THR A 188 -10.50 12.96 -5.96
N THR A 189 -11.33 12.20 -6.66
CA THR A 189 -11.61 12.37 -8.08
C THR A 189 -13.11 12.48 -8.32
N TYR A 190 -13.48 13.14 -9.40
CA TYR A 190 -14.87 13.32 -9.80
C TYR A 190 -15.08 12.66 -11.16
N PRO A 191 -16.06 11.76 -11.29
CA PRO A 191 -16.27 11.06 -12.55
C PRO A 191 -16.85 12.00 -13.59
N LEU A 192 -16.42 11.81 -14.83
CA LEU A 192 -17.10 12.36 -15.99
C LEU A 192 -18.31 11.45 -16.33
N HIS A 193 -19.42 12.00 -16.74
CA HIS A 193 -20.61 11.25 -17.22
C HIS A 193 -21.21 10.23 -16.23
N ASN A 194 -21.13 10.45 -14.92
CA ASN A 194 -21.55 9.46 -13.90
C ASN A 194 -20.84 8.11 -14.05
N ALA A 195 -19.65 8.09 -14.62
CA ALA A 195 -18.79 6.91 -14.70
C ALA A 195 -18.31 6.48 -13.30
N PRO A 196 -17.81 5.25 -13.14
CA PRO A 196 -17.16 4.83 -11.91
C PRO A 196 -16.02 5.78 -11.55
N THR A 197 -15.79 6.03 -10.26
CA THR A 197 -14.66 6.83 -9.75
C THR A 197 -13.45 5.95 -9.47
N LEU A 198 -12.28 6.53 -9.29
CA LEU A 198 -11.11 5.82 -8.76
C LEU A 198 -11.47 5.09 -7.46
N GLU A 199 -12.17 5.77 -6.54
CA GLU A 199 -12.63 5.16 -5.29
C GLU A 199 -13.52 3.93 -5.53
N SER A 200 -14.39 3.94 -6.54
CA SER A 200 -15.26 2.79 -6.83
C SER A 200 -14.49 1.55 -7.27
N PHE A 201 -13.40 1.71 -8.01
CA PHE A 201 -12.49 0.61 -8.34
C PHE A 201 -11.67 0.15 -7.14
N LEU A 202 -11.30 1.08 -6.27
CA LEU A 202 -10.53 0.78 -5.07
C LEU A 202 -11.37 0.31 -3.89
N ARG A 203 -12.70 0.41 -3.93
CA ARG A 203 -13.58 0.11 -2.80
C ARG A 203 -13.29 -1.20 -2.06
N PRO A 204 -12.98 -2.33 -2.73
CA PRO A 204 -12.61 -3.57 -2.05
C PRO A 204 -11.28 -3.48 -1.29
N TYR A 205 -10.49 -2.46 -1.56
CA TYR A 205 -9.13 -2.22 -1.08
C TYR A 205 -9.04 -0.96 -0.20
N LEU A 206 -10.15 -0.50 0.35
CA LEU A 206 -10.21 0.64 1.26
C LEU A 206 -10.71 0.20 2.64
N ASP A 207 -10.20 0.87 3.68
CA ASP A 207 -10.72 0.74 5.04
C ASP A 207 -11.96 1.63 5.25
N SER A 208 -12.54 1.58 6.45
CA SER A 208 -13.71 2.40 6.81
C SER A 208 -13.44 3.92 6.83
N GLN A 209 -12.18 4.34 6.76
CA GLN A 209 -11.73 5.73 6.72
C GLN A 209 -11.36 6.17 5.30
N GLY A 210 -11.54 5.30 4.30
CA GLY A 210 -11.20 5.56 2.90
C GLY A 210 -9.70 5.49 2.60
N ARG A 211 -8.91 4.89 3.48
CA ARG A 211 -7.48 4.68 3.25
C ARG A 211 -7.25 3.31 2.61
N VAL A 212 -6.20 3.20 1.81
CA VAL A 212 -5.78 1.96 1.17
C VAL A 212 -5.50 0.88 2.22
N LYS A 213 -6.16 -0.26 2.07
CA LYS A 213 -6.01 -1.47 2.87
C LYS A 213 -5.77 -2.65 1.94
N ILE A 214 -4.52 -2.88 1.64
CA ILE A 214 -4.00 -3.95 0.76
C ILE A 214 -3.02 -4.82 1.54
N GLY A 215 -2.54 -5.88 0.92
CA GLY A 215 -1.50 -6.71 1.51
C GLY A 215 -0.22 -5.92 1.83
N PRO A 216 0.59 -6.39 2.78
CA PRO A 216 1.79 -5.68 3.21
C PRO A 216 2.85 -5.57 2.12
N MET A 217 2.78 -6.38 1.08
CA MET A 217 3.70 -6.39 -0.06
C MET A 217 3.05 -5.89 -1.35
N ASP A 218 1.91 -5.19 -1.25
CA ASP A 218 1.16 -4.69 -2.40
C ASP A 218 1.39 -3.21 -2.65
N VAL A 219 1.35 -2.84 -3.93
CA VAL A 219 1.34 -1.44 -4.41
C VAL A 219 0.21 -1.30 -5.44
N ILE A 220 -0.63 -0.30 -5.27
CA ILE A 220 -1.59 0.09 -6.31
C ILE A 220 -0.89 1.08 -7.26
N VAL A 221 -1.00 0.82 -8.56
CA VAL A 221 -0.59 1.75 -9.63
C VAL A 221 -1.83 2.18 -10.38
N PHE A 222 -2.01 3.48 -10.57
CA PHE A 222 -3.17 4.02 -11.27
C PHE A 222 -2.77 5.12 -12.24
N MET A 223 -3.56 5.28 -13.30
CA MET A 223 -3.19 6.10 -14.44
C MET A 223 -4.36 6.93 -14.94
N GLU A 224 -4.01 8.14 -15.37
CA GLU A 224 -4.84 9.01 -16.21
C GLU A 224 -4.33 8.93 -17.65
N LEU A 225 -5.17 8.55 -18.58
CA LEU A 225 -4.80 8.28 -19.98
C LEU A 225 -5.55 9.15 -21.01
N THR A 226 -6.51 9.94 -20.56
CA THR A 226 -7.32 10.80 -21.43
C THR A 226 -6.88 12.25 -21.40
N HIS A 227 -6.44 12.73 -20.24
CA HIS A 227 -6.01 14.11 -20.00
C HIS A 227 -4.54 14.18 -19.62
N SER A 228 -3.88 15.25 -20.01
CA SER A 228 -2.51 15.51 -19.57
C SER A 228 -2.50 16.12 -18.16
N ASP A 229 -1.36 16.05 -17.47
CA ASP A 229 -1.20 16.64 -16.14
C ASP A 229 -1.48 18.17 -16.10
N SER A 230 -1.31 18.87 -17.21
CA SER A 230 -1.70 20.28 -17.32
C SER A 230 -3.23 20.50 -17.24
N GLN A 231 -4.02 19.46 -17.44
CA GLN A 231 -5.49 19.45 -17.39
C GLN A 231 -6.00 18.85 -16.08
N ARG A 232 -5.18 18.72 -15.05
CA ARG A 232 -5.55 18.09 -13.78
C ARG A 232 -6.73 18.73 -13.02
N ASN A 233 -7.13 19.93 -13.41
CA ASN A 233 -8.31 20.60 -12.89
C ASN A 233 -9.59 20.33 -13.72
N ASP A 234 -9.44 19.59 -14.82
CA ASP A 234 -10.57 19.14 -15.63
C ASP A 234 -11.27 17.95 -14.95
N SER A 235 -12.59 17.91 -15.03
CA SER A 235 -13.38 16.82 -14.47
C SER A 235 -13.10 15.45 -15.12
N GLY A 236 -12.47 15.43 -16.27
CA GLY A 236 -12.03 14.19 -16.92
C GLY A 236 -10.67 13.68 -16.46
N TYR A 237 -9.92 14.45 -15.63
CA TYR A 237 -8.69 14.00 -15.00
C TYR A 237 -9.05 13.28 -13.69
N ASP A 238 -9.40 12.00 -13.77
CA ASP A 238 -10.00 11.26 -12.66
C ASP A 238 -9.17 10.05 -12.19
N LEU A 239 -8.01 9.80 -12.84
CA LEU A 239 -7.00 8.81 -12.44
C LEU A 239 -7.50 7.35 -12.39
N GLN A 240 -8.64 7.08 -13.00
CA GLN A 240 -9.28 5.77 -12.98
C GLN A 240 -9.11 4.98 -14.28
N ASP A 241 -8.45 5.57 -15.26
CA ASP A 241 -8.37 5.02 -16.62
C ASP A 241 -7.68 3.66 -16.67
N MET A 242 -6.75 3.40 -15.77
CA MET A 242 -6.15 2.10 -15.54
C MET A 242 -5.72 1.97 -14.08
N VAL A 243 -6.19 0.92 -13.41
CA VAL A 243 -5.84 0.63 -12.01
C VAL A 243 -5.26 -0.78 -11.94
N LEU A 244 -4.06 -0.89 -11.42
CA LEU A 244 -3.29 -2.13 -11.30
C LEU A 244 -2.94 -2.39 -9.84
N LEU A 245 -2.83 -3.66 -9.48
CA LEU A 245 -2.25 -4.12 -8.22
C LEU A 245 -0.97 -4.88 -8.53
N ALA A 246 0.16 -4.40 -8.00
CA ALA A 246 1.44 -5.09 -8.04
C ALA A 246 1.72 -5.70 -6.67
N THR A 247 1.81 -7.01 -6.60
CA THR A 247 2.14 -7.78 -5.39
C THR A 247 3.58 -8.25 -5.49
N PHE A 248 4.39 -7.88 -4.52
CA PHE A 248 5.78 -8.32 -4.42
C PHE A 248 5.89 -9.50 -3.46
N CYS A 249 6.92 -10.32 -3.63
CA CYS A 249 7.29 -11.36 -2.67
C CYS A 249 8.80 -11.47 -2.61
N THR A 250 9.31 -11.73 -1.41
CA THR A 250 10.73 -12.05 -1.22
C THR A 250 11.00 -13.46 -1.71
N LYS A 251 12.15 -13.68 -2.33
CA LYS A 251 12.51 -14.98 -2.88
C LYS A 251 12.90 -16.01 -1.80
N ASN A 252 13.17 -15.53 -0.60
CA ASN A 252 13.72 -16.34 0.48
C ASN A 252 12.67 -17.04 1.36
N ASN A 253 11.41 -16.98 0.97
CA ASN A 253 10.38 -17.71 1.70
C ASN A 253 10.19 -19.12 1.09
N ASN A 254 11.28 -19.87 1.02
CA ASN A 254 11.26 -21.28 0.62
C ASN A 254 10.80 -22.21 1.77
N GLY A 255 9.96 -21.69 2.67
CA GLY A 255 9.38 -22.51 3.72
C GLY A 255 10.35 -22.85 4.86
N HIS A 256 11.49 -22.19 4.95
CA HIS A 256 12.26 -22.21 6.19
C HIS A 256 11.54 -21.28 7.18
N GLY A 257 10.92 -21.88 8.16
CA GLY A 257 10.17 -21.17 9.20
C GLY A 257 11.02 -20.14 9.90
N ASN A 258 10.39 -19.03 10.20
CA ASN A 258 10.98 -17.97 10.99
C ASN A 258 11.02 -18.30 12.49
N ASN A 259 11.08 -19.59 12.83
CA ASN A 259 11.27 -20.00 14.21
C ASN A 259 12.69 -19.69 14.66
N VAL A 260 12.88 -19.39 15.93
CA VAL A 260 14.18 -19.06 16.52
C VAL A 260 15.21 -20.18 16.34
N ASP A 261 14.74 -21.38 16.10
CA ASP A 261 15.52 -22.60 15.83
C ASP A 261 15.81 -22.84 14.33
N GLY A 262 15.18 -22.05 13.42
CA GLY A 262 15.36 -22.20 11.97
C GLY A 262 14.51 -23.29 11.31
N VAL A 263 13.57 -23.90 12.05
CA VAL A 263 12.67 -24.94 11.56
C VAL A 263 11.29 -24.35 11.22
N ASP A 264 10.73 -24.69 10.09
CA ASP A 264 9.39 -24.28 9.66
C ASP A 264 8.35 -25.32 9.98
N SER A 265 7.72 -25.20 11.13
CA SER A 265 6.59 -26.04 11.53
C SER A 265 5.32 -25.79 10.71
N SER A 266 5.25 -24.70 9.94
CA SER A 266 4.09 -24.37 9.11
C SER A 266 4.14 -24.97 7.69
N ASN A 267 5.27 -25.51 7.27
CA ASN A 267 5.43 -26.13 5.94
C ASN A 267 6.26 -27.43 5.98
N PRO A 268 5.79 -28.47 6.66
CA PRO A 268 6.56 -29.70 6.90
C PRO A 268 6.81 -30.54 5.64
N GLY A 269 6.31 -30.14 4.49
CA GLY A 269 6.36 -30.98 3.29
C GLY A 269 7.58 -30.82 2.38
N ASN A 270 8.41 -29.80 2.55
CA ASN A 270 9.46 -29.48 1.59
C ASN A 270 10.83 -29.11 2.17
N ALA A 271 11.02 -29.18 3.47
CA ALA A 271 12.34 -28.96 4.06
C ALA A 271 13.21 -30.21 3.75
N PRO A 272 14.36 -30.07 3.11
CA PRO A 272 15.28 -31.19 2.99
C PRO A 272 15.78 -31.57 4.38
N PHE A 273 15.71 -32.83 4.72
CA PHE A 273 16.15 -33.44 5.99
C PHE A 273 17.62 -33.14 6.38
N THR A 274 18.31 -32.34 5.59
CA THR A 274 19.72 -32.02 5.79
C THR A 274 19.97 -30.74 6.58
N ASP A 275 18.92 -30.04 6.99
CA ASP A 275 19.06 -28.69 7.52
C ASP A 275 18.73 -28.55 9.00
N SER A 276 18.35 -29.60 9.65
CA SER A 276 17.99 -29.57 11.04
C SER A 276 19.10 -30.18 11.92
N ASP A 277 19.44 -29.49 12.98
CA ASP A 277 20.17 -30.10 14.07
C ASP A 277 19.29 -31.23 14.63
N PRO A 278 19.71 -32.50 14.52
CA PRO A 278 18.92 -33.64 14.97
C PRO A 278 18.63 -33.64 16.48
N ASN A 279 19.26 -32.71 17.23
CA ASN A 279 19.03 -32.55 18.65
C ASN A 279 17.95 -31.47 18.96
N VAL A 280 17.53 -30.70 17.96
CA VAL A 280 16.58 -29.59 18.11
C VAL A 280 15.35 -29.78 17.21
N ASP A 281 15.38 -30.79 16.31
CA ASP A 281 14.30 -31.10 15.40
C ASP A 281 13.18 -31.84 16.14
N ASP A 282 12.17 -31.13 16.51
CA ASP A 282 10.95 -31.61 17.19
C ASP A 282 9.87 -32.10 16.20
N GLU A 283 10.12 -32.03 14.88
CA GLU A 283 9.21 -32.49 13.84
C GLU A 283 9.34 -33.99 13.47
N ARG A 284 10.06 -34.78 14.24
CA ARG A 284 10.21 -36.21 14.03
C ARG A 284 9.15 -37.04 14.75
#